data_9a3d59eb3e6329c9b220e8e0f18ae8d4
#
_entry.id   9a3d59eb3e6329c9b220e8e0f18ae8d4
#
_cell.length_a   1.000
_cell.length_b   1.000
_cell.length_c   1.000
_cell.angle_alpha   90.00
_cell.angle_beta   90.00
_cell.angle_gamma   90.00
#
_symmetry.space_group_name_H-M   'P 1'
#
loop_
_entity.id
_entity.type
_entity.pdbx_description
1 polymer ?
#
loop_
_entity_poly.entity_id
_entity_poly.type
_entity_poly.pdbx_seq_one_letter_code
_entity_poly.pdbx_strand_id
1 'polypeptide(L)'
;TAAGTKTDTPIAELPRSVTVITRQQMEDRSVLNLNDALRYTAGVQSSGYGSDSRSDWLLVRGFVPTQFLDGLPLPKGNYATPKIDTWNLERIAVLRGPASSVYGQTPPGGLLDMVSRRPEAESSNEIEVQAGSNNHKQINFDSTGKIDDEGQFLYRISGVVRDSNTAVDHIPDKRYNVAPSLTWNINDDTKLTLLTQFTRDDTGITGQFLPLQGTKLSSPAGKISHHKNLGDPDWEFYDRTYYALGYAFETRLNDTWQFRQNLRYTKNDLSFQGLTAGGAFFPNGPEAAVDADGNVSRSAGKVDEDIGQFAVDNNFQANFQTGPVSHT
;
A
#
# COMPACT_ATOMS: atom_id res chain seq x y z
N THR A 1 13.68 -1.01 14.96
CA THR A 1 12.83 -0.46 13.89
C THR A 1 12.67 1.05 14.06
N ALA A 2 12.76 1.81 12.99
CA ALA A 2 12.52 3.26 13.03
C ALA A 2 11.03 3.64 13.17
N ALA A 3 10.12 2.67 13.06
CA ALA A 3 8.69 2.90 13.23
C ALA A 3 8.36 3.32 14.67
N GLY A 4 7.71 4.45 14.81
CA GLY A 4 7.27 4.99 16.11
C GLY A 4 8.11 6.11 16.68
N THR A 5 9.43 6.11 16.51
CA THR A 5 10.34 7.16 17.00
C THR A 5 11.16 7.80 15.89
N LYS A 6 11.24 7.18 14.71
CA LYS A 6 12.20 7.48 13.62
C LYS A 6 13.67 7.32 14.04
N THR A 7 13.92 6.63 15.15
CA THR A 7 15.25 6.22 15.64
C THR A 7 15.35 4.70 15.68
N ASP A 8 16.56 4.15 15.83
CA ASP A 8 16.77 2.70 15.89
C ASP A 8 16.45 2.09 17.25
N THR A 9 15.34 2.53 17.86
CA THR A 9 14.88 2.04 19.16
C THR A 9 14.31 0.63 19.04
N PRO A 10 14.69 -0.31 19.93
CA PRO A 10 14.05 -1.63 20.00
C PRO A 10 12.56 -1.53 20.26
N ILE A 11 11.77 -2.41 19.61
CA ILE A 11 10.29 -2.38 19.76
C ILE A 11 9.86 -2.52 21.21
N ALA A 12 10.57 -3.30 22.01
CA ALA A 12 10.27 -3.53 23.42
C ALA A 12 10.43 -2.26 24.30
N GLU A 13 11.17 -1.28 23.83
CA GLU A 13 11.43 -0.01 24.52
C GLU A 13 10.54 1.14 24.02
N LEU A 14 9.73 0.88 22.98
CA LEU A 14 8.84 1.90 22.43
C LEU A 14 7.64 2.11 23.37
N PRO A 15 7.37 3.33 23.84
CA PRO A 15 6.19 3.66 24.66
C PRO A 15 4.92 3.77 23.78
N ARG A 16 4.81 2.94 22.74
CA ARG A 16 3.73 2.96 21.75
C ARG A 16 3.31 1.55 21.36
N SER A 17 2.05 1.39 21.00
CA SER A 17 1.55 0.13 20.49
C SER A 17 1.92 -0.03 19.01
N VAL A 18 2.96 -0.80 18.73
CA VAL A 18 3.45 -1.10 17.39
C VAL A 18 3.31 -2.59 17.11
N THR A 19 2.88 -2.94 15.90
CA THR A 19 2.96 -4.30 15.37
C THR A 19 3.75 -4.23 14.07
N VAL A 20 4.72 -5.12 13.91
CA VAL A 20 5.50 -5.26 12.67
C VAL A 20 5.15 -6.60 12.04
N ILE A 21 4.75 -6.54 10.78
CA ILE A 21 4.59 -7.70 9.89
C ILE A 21 5.87 -7.76 9.04
N THR A 22 6.66 -8.80 9.23
CA THR A 22 7.94 -8.98 8.53
C THR A 22 7.74 -9.59 7.15
N ARG A 23 8.77 -9.52 6.30
CA ARG A 23 8.82 -10.20 5.00
C ARG A 23 8.47 -11.69 5.16
N GLN A 24 9.14 -12.39 6.07
CA GLN A 24 8.90 -13.81 6.33
C GLN A 24 7.43 -14.11 6.67
N GLN A 25 6.80 -13.28 7.49
CA GLN A 25 5.39 -13.47 7.82
C GLN A 25 4.45 -13.24 6.63
N MET A 26 4.83 -12.38 5.69
CA MET A 26 4.07 -12.18 4.45
C MET A 26 4.22 -13.37 3.52
N GLU A 27 5.41 -13.93 3.39
CA GLU A 27 5.71 -15.14 2.62
C GLU A 27 5.01 -16.37 3.18
N ASP A 28 5.17 -16.66 4.48
CA ASP A 28 4.53 -17.80 5.16
C ASP A 28 3.00 -17.83 4.99
N ARG A 29 2.40 -16.66 4.80
CA ARG A 29 0.95 -16.50 4.62
C ARG A 29 0.52 -16.30 3.17
N SER A 30 1.45 -16.32 2.22
CA SER A 30 1.20 -16.07 0.81
C SER A 30 0.36 -14.79 0.57
N VAL A 31 0.78 -13.69 1.20
CA VAL A 31 0.08 -12.42 1.19
C VAL A 31 0.09 -11.81 -0.21
N LEU A 32 -1.09 -11.48 -0.76
CA LEU A 32 -1.24 -10.89 -2.09
C LEU A 32 -1.39 -9.36 -2.07
N ASN A 33 -1.83 -8.81 -0.94
CA ASN A 33 -2.10 -7.38 -0.80
C ASN A 33 -2.03 -6.94 0.67
N LEU A 34 -2.12 -5.65 0.90
CA LEU A 34 -2.03 -5.06 2.22
C LEU A 34 -3.16 -5.52 3.17
N ASN A 35 -4.37 -5.75 2.64
CA ASN A 35 -5.49 -6.26 3.42
C ASN A 35 -5.20 -7.66 3.98
N ASP A 36 -4.59 -8.53 3.18
CA ASP A 36 -4.20 -9.88 3.61
C ASP A 36 -3.09 -9.82 4.66
N ALA A 37 -2.07 -8.96 4.45
CA ALA A 37 -0.99 -8.77 5.41
C ALA A 37 -1.50 -8.37 6.79
N LEU A 38 -2.52 -7.52 6.84
CA LEU A 38 -3.05 -6.90 8.06
C LEU A 38 -4.24 -7.64 8.68
N ARG A 39 -4.76 -8.68 8.04
CA ARG A 39 -6.01 -9.38 8.43
C ARG A 39 -6.03 -9.84 9.89
N TYR A 40 -4.90 -10.26 10.43
CA TYR A 40 -4.78 -10.74 11.81
C TYR A 40 -4.16 -9.71 12.76
N THR A 41 -4.10 -8.45 12.36
CA THR A 41 -3.49 -7.39 13.18
C THR A 41 -4.54 -6.80 14.13
N ALA A 42 -4.28 -6.87 15.43
CA ALA A 42 -5.19 -6.34 16.43
C ALA A 42 -5.48 -4.85 16.23
N GLY A 43 -6.77 -4.46 16.30
CA GLY A 43 -7.21 -3.08 16.11
C GLY A 43 -7.18 -2.58 14.67
N VAL A 44 -6.97 -3.47 13.70
CA VAL A 44 -7.06 -3.18 12.27
C VAL A 44 -8.28 -3.89 11.69
N GLN A 45 -9.12 -3.15 10.99
CA GLN A 45 -10.16 -3.70 10.13
C GLN A 45 -9.62 -3.62 8.70
N SER A 46 -9.35 -4.77 8.11
CA SER A 46 -9.00 -4.90 6.71
C SER A 46 -10.23 -5.34 5.91
N SER A 47 -10.32 -4.93 4.66
CA SER A 47 -11.40 -5.35 3.76
C SER A 47 -12.82 -5.00 4.25
N GLY A 48 -13.03 -3.81 4.79
CA GLY A 48 -14.34 -3.37 5.27
C GLY A 48 -15.45 -3.38 4.20
N TYR A 49 -15.06 -3.23 2.93
CA TYR A 49 -15.95 -3.35 1.76
C TYR A 49 -15.71 -4.63 0.96
N GLY A 50 -15.08 -5.65 1.55
CA GLY A 50 -14.64 -6.83 0.85
C GLY A 50 -13.30 -6.65 0.13
N SER A 51 -12.98 -7.56 -0.81
CA SER A 51 -11.78 -7.43 -1.64
C SER A 51 -12.03 -6.36 -2.71
N ASP A 52 -11.20 -5.32 -2.71
CA ASP A 52 -11.24 -4.25 -3.71
C ASP A 52 -9.90 -4.16 -4.44
N SER A 53 -9.93 -4.31 -5.76
CA SER A 53 -8.73 -4.21 -6.59
C SER A 53 -8.21 -2.77 -6.72
N ARG A 54 -9.06 -1.76 -6.49
CA ARG A 54 -8.72 -0.33 -6.62
C ARG A 54 -7.98 0.21 -5.42
N SER A 55 -8.40 -0.16 -4.18
CA SER A 55 -7.94 0.47 -2.95
C SER A 55 -7.92 -0.49 -1.77
N ASP A 56 -7.02 -0.22 -0.81
CA ASP A 56 -6.96 -0.92 0.46
C ASP A 56 -7.80 -0.15 1.49
N TRP A 57 -9.05 -0.56 1.70
CA TRP A 57 -9.99 0.06 2.63
C TRP A 57 -9.71 -0.37 4.07
N LEU A 58 -8.70 0.25 4.67
CA LEU A 58 -8.21 -0.08 6.00
C LEU A 58 -8.72 0.90 7.06
N LEU A 59 -9.06 0.37 8.23
CA LEU A 59 -9.29 1.20 9.43
C LEU A 59 -8.38 0.71 10.55
N VAL A 60 -7.76 1.66 11.25
CA VAL A 60 -7.01 1.43 12.47
C VAL A 60 -7.76 2.09 13.61
N ARG A 61 -8.26 1.28 14.56
CA ARG A 61 -9.12 1.76 15.65
C ARG A 61 -10.32 2.59 15.17
N GLY A 62 -10.90 2.22 14.00
CA GLY A 62 -12.05 2.91 13.41
C GLY A 62 -11.73 4.13 12.55
N PHE A 63 -10.47 4.52 12.40
CA PHE A 63 -10.04 5.65 11.57
C PHE A 63 -9.27 5.19 10.33
N VAL A 64 -9.46 5.87 9.20
CA VAL A 64 -8.64 5.65 7.99
C VAL A 64 -7.20 6.08 8.31
N PRO A 65 -6.22 5.16 8.30
CA PRO A 65 -4.85 5.50 8.65
C PRO A 65 -4.16 6.31 7.55
N THR A 66 -3.24 7.19 7.94
CA THR A 66 -2.28 7.71 6.97
C THR A 66 -1.28 6.60 6.63
N GLN A 67 -1.03 6.40 5.34
CA GLN A 67 -0.07 5.42 4.85
C GLN A 67 1.25 6.12 4.53
N PHE A 68 2.33 5.57 5.05
CA PHE A 68 3.70 5.99 4.77
C PHE A 68 4.44 4.89 4.02
N LEU A 69 5.32 5.29 3.14
CA LEU A 69 6.31 4.41 2.51
C LEU A 69 7.69 5.02 2.74
N ASP A 70 8.58 4.25 3.34
CA ASP A 70 9.95 4.70 3.69
C ASP A 70 9.97 5.98 4.53
N GLY A 71 9.04 6.10 5.48
CA GLY A 71 8.91 7.25 6.38
C GLY A 71 8.28 8.51 5.76
N LEU A 72 7.90 8.48 4.48
CA LEU A 72 7.27 9.59 3.77
C LEU A 72 5.79 9.28 3.48
N PRO A 73 4.85 10.24 3.65
CA PRO A 73 3.44 10.01 3.39
C PRO A 73 3.20 9.69 1.91
N LEU A 74 2.27 8.78 1.65
CA LEU A 74 1.77 8.55 0.31
C LEU A 74 0.76 9.64 -0.09
N PRO A 75 0.69 9.99 -1.38
CA PRO A 75 -0.34 10.90 -1.87
C PRO A 75 -1.73 10.33 -1.59
N LYS A 76 -2.65 11.21 -1.22
CA LYS A 76 -4.03 10.84 -0.91
C LYS A 76 -4.98 11.56 -1.86
N GLY A 77 -5.63 10.80 -2.72
CA GLY A 77 -6.75 11.24 -3.55
C GLY A 77 -8.07 10.70 -3.03
N ASN A 78 -9.13 10.99 -3.75
CA ASN A 78 -10.43 10.40 -3.50
C ASN A 78 -10.41 8.89 -3.84
N TYR A 79 -9.92 8.55 -5.05
CA TYR A 79 -9.66 7.18 -5.49
C TYR A 79 -8.22 6.95 -5.97
N ALA A 80 -7.41 8.00 -6.09
CA ALA A 80 -6.05 7.96 -6.59
C ALA A 80 -4.98 7.72 -5.49
N THR A 81 -5.33 7.07 -4.36
CA THR A 81 -4.32 6.63 -3.39
C THR A 81 -3.56 5.43 -3.96
N PRO A 82 -2.21 5.47 -4.02
CA PRO A 82 -1.43 4.35 -4.54
C PRO A 82 -1.65 3.08 -3.72
N LYS A 83 -1.82 1.96 -4.40
CA LYS A 83 -1.87 0.63 -3.79
C LYS A 83 -0.49 -0.01 -3.90
N ILE A 84 0.27 0.05 -2.80
CA ILE A 84 1.64 -0.49 -2.76
C ILE A 84 1.58 -2.01 -2.77
N ASP A 85 2.36 -2.64 -3.65
CA ASP A 85 2.43 -4.10 -3.72
C ASP A 85 3.28 -4.65 -2.56
N THR A 86 2.75 -5.66 -1.88
CA THR A 86 3.43 -6.29 -0.74
C THR A 86 4.70 -7.03 -1.14
N TRP A 87 4.84 -7.42 -2.40
CA TRP A 87 6.05 -8.03 -2.93
C TRP A 87 7.29 -7.11 -2.81
N ASN A 88 7.08 -5.80 -2.98
CA ASN A 88 8.14 -4.80 -2.88
C ASN A 88 8.47 -4.38 -1.44
N LEU A 89 7.79 -4.94 -0.43
CA LEU A 89 7.94 -4.53 0.96
C LEU A 89 8.80 -5.50 1.75
N GLU A 90 9.70 -4.94 2.54
CA GLU A 90 10.48 -5.65 3.56
C GLU A 90 9.65 -5.88 4.83
N ARG A 91 8.85 -4.88 5.21
CA ARG A 91 7.99 -4.95 6.39
C ARG A 91 6.88 -3.91 6.36
N ILE A 92 5.86 -4.15 7.15
CA ILE A 92 4.76 -3.23 7.40
C ILE A 92 4.66 -3.02 8.91
N ALA A 93 4.73 -1.77 9.37
CA ALA A 93 4.52 -1.43 10.75
C ALA A 93 3.17 -0.73 10.92
N VAL A 94 2.39 -1.18 11.91
CA VAL A 94 1.13 -0.56 12.31
C VAL A 94 1.34 0.13 13.63
N LEU A 95 1.33 1.45 13.63
CA LEU A 95 1.33 2.26 14.84
C LEU A 95 -0.11 2.57 15.22
N ARG A 96 -0.51 2.21 16.43
CA ARG A 96 -1.84 2.46 16.97
C ARG A 96 -1.81 3.63 17.95
N GLY A 97 -2.75 4.55 17.77
CA GLY A 97 -2.85 5.78 18.55
C GLY A 97 -2.16 6.98 17.89
N PRO A 98 -2.20 8.15 18.54
CA PRO A 98 -1.69 9.38 17.96
C PRO A 98 -0.17 9.34 17.76
N ALA A 99 0.29 9.74 16.58
CA ALA A 99 1.70 9.77 16.20
C ALA A 99 2.15 11.10 15.61
N SER A 100 1.32 12.14 15.72
CA SER A 100 1.53 13.45 15.09
C SER A 100 2.80 14.16 15.55
N SER A 101 3.31 13.89 16.75
CA SER A 101 4.57 14.45 17.23
C SER A 101 5.80 14.01 16.42
N VAL A 102 5.72 12.89 15.70
CA VAL A 102 6.83 12.30 14.94
C VAL A 102 6.53 12.26 13.44
N TYR A 103 5.27 12.04 13.08
CA TYR A 103 4.84 11.82 11.69
C TYR A 103 4.02 12.98 11.11
N GLY A 104 3.87 14.08 11.85
CA GLY A 104 3.04 15.21 11.42
C GLY A 104 1.54 14.89 11.50
N GLN A 105 0.75 15.46 10.61
CA GLN A 105 -0.71 15.30 10.64
C GLN A 105 -1.13 13.87 10.36
N THR A 106 -1.55 13.16 11.41
CA THR A 106 -2.05 11.78 11.35
C THR A 106 -3.35 11.65 12.16
N PRO A 107 -4.27 10.74 11.77
CA PRO A 107 -5.49 10.49 12.51
C PRO A 107 -5.19 9.86 13.89
N PRO A 108 -6.10 10.02 14.88
CA PRO A 108 -5.86 9.53 16.23
C PRO A 108 -5.86 7.98 16.33
N GLY A 109 -6.42 7.29 15.35
CA GLY A 109 -6.42 5.82 15.30
C GLY A 109 -5.03 5.23 15.09
N GLY A 110 -4.20 5.88 14.28
CA GLY A 110 -2.85 5.42 13.96
C GLY A 110 -2.47 5.59 12.50
N LEU A 111 -1.37 4.98 12.14
CA LEU A 111 -0.80 5.01 10.79
C LEU A 111 -0.21 3.64 10.40
N LEU A 112 0.04 3.50 9.10
CA LEU A 112 0.83 2.41 8.52
C LEU A 112 2.15 2.97 8.02
N ASP A 113 3.25 2.32 8.38
CA ASP A 113 4.59 2.63 7.87
C ASP A 113 5.14 1.40 7.14
N MET A 114 5.16 1.48 5.83
CA MET A 114 5.67 0.45 4.93
C MET A 114 7.13 0.75 4.60
N VAL A 115 7.94 -0.27 4.55
CA VAL A 115 9.36 -0.14 4.19
C VAL A 115 9.63 -1.01 2.98
N SER A 116 10.16 -0.41 1.93
CA SER A 116 10.53 -1.11 0.71
C SER A 116 11.80 -1.94 0.90
N ARG A 117 11.90 -3.03 0.12
CA ARG A 117 13.11 -3.85 0.04
C ARG A 117 14.26 -3.00 -0.48
N ARG A 118 15.43 -3.15 0.13
CA ARG A 118 16.65 -2.38 -0.21
C ARG A 118 17.66 -3.25 -0.93
N PRO A 119 18.57 -2.66 -1.73
CA PRO A 119 19.74 -3.37 -2.26
C PRO A 119 20.55 -4.02 -1.15
N GLU A 120 20.99 -5.25 -1.37
CA GLU A 120 21.80 -6.05 -0.46
C GLU A 120 23.09 -6.49 -1.13
N ALA A 121 24.17 -6.66 -0.34
CA ALA A 121 25.46 -7.11 -0.85
C ALA A 121 25.47 -8.62 -1.15
N GLU A 122 24.66 -9.39 -0.44
CA GLU A 122 24.45 -10.80 -0.72
C GLU A 122 23.56 -10.95 -1.95
N SER A 123 24.04 -11.69 -2.95
CA SER A 123 23.28 -11.89 -4.17
C SER A 123 22.10 -12.83 -3.95
N SER A 124 20.92 -12.40 -4.31
CA SER A 124 19.71 -13.20 -4.29
C SER A 124 18.90 -12.97 -5.55
N ASN A 125 18.37 -14.06 -6.11
CA ASN A 125 17.48 -13.98 -7.27
C ASN A 125 16.29 -14.89 -7.03
N GLU A 126 15.08 -14.33 -7.16
CA GLU A 126 13.84 -15.02 -6.90
C GLU A 126 12.85 -14.79 -8.04
N ILE A 127 12.19 -15.86 -8.47
CA ILE A 127 11.05 -15.80 -9.38
C ILE A 127 9.96 -16.67 -8.76
N GLU A 128 8.80 -16.07 -8.55
CA GLU A 128 7.61 -16.74 -8.06
C GLU A 128 6.52 -16.72 -9.12
N VAL A 129 5.91 -17.87 -9.40
CA VAL A 129 4.77 -18.00 -10.31
C VAL A 129 3.56 -18.43 -9.51
N GLN A 130 2.48 -17.68 -9.62
CA GLN A 130 1.22 -17.95 -8.93
C GLN A 130 0.11 -18.22 -9.94
N ALA A 131 -0.74 -19.20 -9.62
CA ALA A 131 -1.97 -19.51 -10.33
C ALA A 131 -3.09 -19.81 -9.31
N GLY A 132 -4.31 -19.42 -9.60
CA GLY A 132 -5.40 -19.59 -8.65
C GLY A 132 -6.79 -19.43 -9.24
N SER A 133 -7.77 -19.33 -8.37
CA SER A 133 -9.18 -19.03 -8.73
C SER A 133 -9.29 -17.69 -9.46
N ASN A 134 -10.43 -17.45 -10.12
CA ASN A 134 -10.67 -16.26 -10.92
C ASN A 134 -9.62 -16.03 -12.02
N ASN A 135 -9.13 -17.11 -12.63
CA ASN A 135 -8.06 -17.06 -13.65
C ASN A 135 -6.81 -16.30 -13.20
N HIS A 136 -6.50 -16.34 -11.90
CA HIS A 136 -5.33 -15.67 -11.34
C HIS A 136 -4.05 -16.22 -11.94
N LYS A 137 -3.25 -15.33 -12.49
CA LYS A 137 -1.91 -15.58 -13.01
C LYS A 137 -1.03 -14.41 -12.59
N GLN A 138 0.05 -14.71 -11.89
CA GLN A 138 0.99 -13.69 -11.45
C GLN A 138 2.42 -14.22 -11.52
N ILE A 139 3.31 -13.34 -11.91
CA ILE A 139 4.75 -13.57 -11.85
C ILE A 139 5.33 -12.45 -11.00
N ASN A 140 6.03 -12.84 -9.95
CA ASN A 140 6.83 -11.95 -9.13
C ASN A 140 8.30 -12.22 -9.40
N PHE A 141 9.13 -11.19 -9.40
CA PHE A 141 10.57 -11.33 -9.51
C PHE A 141 11.28 -10.37 -8.57
N ASP A 142 12.44 -10.79 -8.10
CA ASP A 142 13.33 -9.99 -7.27
C ASP A 142 14.77 -10.40 -7.56
N SER A 143 15.66 -9.41 -7.71
CA SER A 143 17.08 -9.64 -7.89
C SER A 143 17.86 -8.54 -7.17
N THR A 144 18.85 -8.93 -6.39
CA THR A 144 19.73 -8.01 -5.66
C THR A 144 21.17 -8.53 -5.64
N GLY A 145 22.12 -7.64 -5.48
CA GLY A 145 23.54 -7.99 -5.37
C GLY A 145 24.45 -6.79 -5.54
N LYS A 146 25.75 -7.09 -5.58
CA LYS A 146 26.81 -6.12 -5.89
C LYS A 146 26.88 -5.86 -7.39
N ILE A 147 27.20 -4.61 -7.76
CA ILE A 147 27.54 -4.25 -9.15
C ILE A 147 29.05 -4.32 -9.35
N ASP A 148 29.83 -3.98 -8.34
CA ASP A 148 31.29 -3.96 -8.30
C ASP A 148 31.84 -4.94 -7.23
N ASP A 149 33.08 -5.38 -7.36
CA ASP A 149 33.69 -6.37 -6.46
C ASP A 149 33.78 -5.86 -5.02
N GLU A 150 34.04 -4.57 -4.84
CA GLU A 150 34.19 -3.91 -3.53
C GLU A 150 32.84 -3.76 -2.81
N GLY A 151 31.71 -3.83 -3.55
CA GLY A 151 30.37 -3.59 -3.00
C GLY A 151 30.10 -2.11 -2.73
N GLN A 152 30.74 -1.23 -3.47
CA GLN A 152 30.46 0.20 -3.41
C GLN A 152 29.09 0.50 -4.00
N PHE A 153 28.69 -0.22 -5.04
CA PHE A 153 27.36 -0.13 -5.65
C PHE A 153 26.60 -1.44 -5.50
N LEU A 154 25.38 -1.31 -4.96
CA LEU A 154 24.44 -2.43 -4.83
C LEU A 154 23.19 -2.12 -5.61
N TYR A 155 22.60 -3.13 -6.23
CA TYR A 155 21.33 -3.00 -6.94
C TYR A 155 20.25 -3.88 -6.34
N ARG A 156 19.01 -3.49 -6.52
CA ARG A 156 17.84 -4.36 -6.43
C ARG A 156 16.83 -3.98 -7.50
N ILE A 157 16.22 -4.96 -8.11
CA ILE A 157 15.08 -4.80 -8.97
C ILE A 157 14.03 -5.83 -8.56
N SER A 158 12.85 -5.36 -8.21
CA SER A 158 11.71 -6.21 -7.90
C SER A 158 10.49 -5.80 -8.72
N GLY A 159 9.57 -6.72 -8.93
CA GLY A 159 8.37 -6.41 -9.68
C GLY A 159 7.34 -7.51 -9.71
N VAL A 160 6.16 -7.13 -10.19
CA VAL A 160 4.96 -7.96 -10.26
C VAL A 160 4.30 -7.75 -11.62
N VAL A 161 3.96 -8.84 -12.28
CA VAL A 161 3.08 -8.87 -13.44
C VAL A 161 1.90 -9.76 -13.11
N ARG A 162 0.68 -9.19 -13.10
CA ARG A 162 -0.56 -9.89 -12.82
C ARG A 162 -1.52 -9.76 -13.98
N ASP A 163 -2.15 -10.87 -14.36
CA ASP A 163 -3.31 -10.94 -15.24
C ASP A 163 -4.33 -11.88 -14.61
N SER A 164 -5.37 -11.32 -14.04
CA SER A 164 -6.36 -12.00 -13.23
C SER A 164 -7.75 -11.43 -13.49
N ASN A 165 -8.78 -12.17 -13.10
CA ASN A 165 -10.10 -11.63 -12.88
C ASN A 165 -10.33 -11.46 -11.38
N THR A 166 -11.33 -10.68 -11.02
CA THR A 166 -11.82 -10.58 -9.64
C THR A 166 -12.91 -11.62 -9.36
N ALA A 167 -13.40 -11.67 -8.13
CA ALA A 167 -14.56 -12.49 -7.77
C ALA A 167 -15.88 -11.93 -8.32
N VAL A 168 -15.90 -10.73 -8.89
CA VAL A 168 -17.05 -10.10 -9.54
C VAL A 168 -16.94 -10.31 -11.04
N ASP A 169 -18.03 -10.76 -11.65
CA ASP A 169 -18.08 -11.10 -13.07
C ASP A 169 -17.63 -9.93 -13.96
N HIS A 170 -16.81 -10.22 -14.96
CA HIS A 170 -16.31 -9.29 -15.96
C HIS A 170 -15.39 -8.17 -15.45
N ILE A 171 -14.92 -8.22 -14.22
CA ILE A 171 -13.97 -7.22 -13.69
C ILE A 171 -12.56 -7.81 -13.66
N PRO A 172 -11.62 -7.26 -14.45
CA PRO A 172 -10.22 -7.67 -14.44
C PRO A 172 -9.47 -7.18 -13.18
N ASP A 173 -8.34 -7.79 -12.89
CA ASP A 173 -7.33 -7.30 -11.95
C ASP A 173 -5.95 -7.48 -12.60
N LYS A 174 -5.54 -6.48 -13.39
CA LYS A 174 -4.25 -6.48 -14.07
C LYS A 174 -3.32 -5.46 -13.43
N ARG A 175 -2.09 -5.88 -13.21
CA ARG A 175 -1.05 -5.05 -12.62
C ARG A 175 0.30 -5.27 -13.28
N TYR A 176 0.97 -4.17 -13.59
CA TYR A 176 2.38 -4.12 -13.93
C TYR A 176 3.09 -3.25 -12.90
N ASN A 177 4.05 -3.81 -12.21
CA ASN A 177 4.83 -3.07 -11.22
C ASN A 177 6.31 -3.40 -11.37
N VAL A 178 7.16 -2.38 -11.28
CA VAL A 178 8.61 -2.53 -11.21
C VAL A 178 9.19 -1.48 -10.28
N ALA A 179 10.13 -1.89 -9.43
CA ALA A 179 10.76 -1.05 -8.42
C ALA A 179 12.29 -1.24 -8.41
N PRO A 180 13.02 -0.64 -9.37
CA PRO A 180 14.47 -0.63 -9.33
C PRO A 180 15.01 0.33 -8.27
N SER A 181 16.10 -0.08 -7.61
CA SER A 181 16.81 0.72 -6.62
C SER A 181 18.32 0.49 -6.70
N LEU A 182 19.08 1.50 -6.28
CA LEU A 182 20.53 1.50 -6.30
C LEU A 182 21.05 2.10 -5.00
N THR A 183 21.93 1.40 -4.31
CA THR A 183 22.67 1.94 -3.16
C THR A 183 24.11 2.23 -3.56
N TRP A 184 24.55 3.43 -3.27
CA TRP A 184 25.93 3.84 -3.33
C TRP A 184 26.49 4.00 -1.91
N ASN A 185 27.39 3.11 -1.52
CA ASN A 185 28.18 3.21 -0.30
C ASN A 185 29.36 4.17 -0.58
N ILE A 186 29.15 5.45 -0.30
CA ILE A 186 30.13 6.51 -0.59
C ILE A 186 31.39 6.31 0.23
N ASN A 187 31.22 5.93 1.49
CA ASN A 187 32.26 5.48 2.43
C ASN A 187 31.57 4.71 3.58
N ASP A 188 32.33 4.30 4.59
CA ASP A 188 31.84 3.51 5.74
C ASP A 188 30.74 4.21 6.55
N ASP A 189 30.70 5.54 6.51
CA ASP A 189 29.79 6.37 7.28
C ASP A 189 28.63 6.94 6.46
N THR A 190 28.73 6.89 5.12
CA THR A 190 27.80 7.61 4.23
C THR A 190 27.29 6.71 3.12
N LYS A 191 25.97 6.58 3.02
CA LYS A 191 25.29 5.87 1.93
C LYS A 191 24.14 6.67 1.34
N LEU A 192 23.93 6.52 0.05
CA LEU A 192 22.82 7.05 -0.71
C LEU A 192 22.08 5.90 -1.40
N THR A 193 20.79 5.74 -1.15
CA THR A 193 19.96 4.77 -1.85
C THR A 193 18.95 5.49 -2.72
N LEU A 194 19.04 5.33 -4.03
CA LEU A 194 18.03 5.78 -4.99
C LEU A 194 16.90 4.75 -5.05
N LEU A 195 15.66 5.24 -5.05
CA LEU A 195 14.45 4.44 -5.01
C LEU A 195 13.51 4.91 -6.11
N THR A 196 13.10 3.98 -6.94
CA THR A 196 12.12 4.28 -7.99
C THR A 196 11.00 3.24 -7.97
N GLN A 197 9.84 3.62 -8.46
CA GLN A 197 8.72 2.70 -8.64
C GLN A 197 7.85 3.17 -9.80
N PHE A 198 7.44 2.22 -10.60
CA PHE A 198 6.39 2.37 -11.61
C PHE A 198 5.31 1.33 -11.33
N THR A 199 4.04 1.74 -11.37
CA THR A 199 2.91 0.82 -11.26
C THR A 199 1.82 1.24 -12.21
N ARG A 200 1.25 0.29 -12.95
CA ARG A 200 0.03 0.46 -13.72
C ARG A 200 -0.99 -0.59 -13.30
N ASP A 201 -2.19 -0.13 -12.99
CA ASP A 201 -3.34 -0.96 -12.63
C ASP A 201 -4.46 -0.74 -13.64
N ASP A 202 -5.05 -1.84 -14.12
CA ASP A 202 -6.25 -1.88 -14.96
C ASP A 202 -7.25 -2.82 -14.29
N THR A 203 -8.36 -2.27 -13.81
CA THR A 203 -9.36 -2.99 -13.03
C THR A 203 -10.75 -2.32 -13.10
N GLY A 204 -11.64 -2.62 -12.17
CA GLY A 204 -12.98 -2.05 -12.07
C GLY A 204 -13.52 -2.03 -10.64
N ILE A 205 -14.83 -1.80 -10.49
CA ILE A 205 -15.51 -1.70 -9.20
C ILE A 205 -15.87 -3.08 -8.70
N THR A 206 -15.18 -3.59 -7.70
CA THR A 206 -15.53 -4.85 -7.03
C THR A 206 -16.52 -4.68 -5.88
N GLY A 207 -16.58 -3.50 -5.27
CA GLY A 207 -17.59 -3.13 -4.26
C GLY A 207 -18.93 -2.80 -4.92
N GLN A 208 -19.75 -3.82 -5.21
CA GLN A 208 -21.00 -3.68 -6.00
C GLN A 208 -22.17 -3.08 -5.22
N PHE A 209 -22.09 -3.00 -3.88
CA PHE A 209 -23.17 -2.49 -3.01
C PHE A 209 -24.53 -3.10 -3.34
N LEU A 210 -24.58 -4.44 -3.41
CA LEU A 210 -25.78 -5.20 -3.80
C LEU A 210 -26.98 -4.86 -2.91
N PRO A 211 -28.22 -4.81 -3.47
CA PRO A 211 -29.43 -4.56 -2.70
C PRO A 211 -29.63 -5.60 -1.59
N LEU A 212 -30.29 -5.21 -0.50
CA LEU A 212 -30.70 -6.14 0.56
C LEU A 212 -31.73 -7.16 0.01
N GLN A 213 -32.69 -6.71 -0.83
CA GLN A 213 -33.59 -7.57 -1.54
C GLN A 213 -32.84 -8.42 -2.55
N GLY A 214 -33.08 -9.70 -2.51
CA GLY A 214 -32.35 -10.68 -3.34
C GLY A 214 -30.99 -11.12 -2.81
N THR A 215 -30.49 -10.50 -1.74
CA THR A 215 -29.26 -10.94 -1.03
C THR A 215 -29.55 -11.45 0.37
N LYS A 216 -29.94 -10.59 1.29
CA LYS A 216 -30.31 -10.92 2.68
C LYS A 216 -31.79 -11.09 2.86
N LEU A 217 -32.61 -10.34 2.13
CA LEU A 217 -34.06 -10.39 2.14
C LEU A 217 -34.57 -11.05 0.86
N SER A 218 -35.76 -11.62 0.95
CA SER A 218 -36.44 -12.18 -0.23
C SER A 218 -36.74 -11.11 -1.28
N SER A 219 -36.70 -11.49 -2.55
CA SER A 219 -37.07 -10.64 -3.66
C SER A 219 -37.97 -11.42 -4.62
N PRO A 220 -39.02 -10.82 -5.19
CA PRO A 220 -39.82 -11.44 -6.26
C PRO A 220 -38.99 -11.83 -7.48
N ALA A 221 -37.93 -11.07 -7.76
CA ALA A 221 -36.97 -11.33 -8.85
C ALA A 221 -35.98 -12.46 -8.55
N GLY A 222 -36.03 -13.09 -7.36
CA GLY A 222 -35.15 -14.17 -6.97
C GLY A 222 -33.88 -13.69 -6.25
N LYS A 223 -32.89 -14.61 -6.19
CA LYS A 223 -31.63 -14.38 -5.49
C LYS A 223 -30.59 -13.74 -6.41
N ILE A 224 -29.94 -12.70 -5.94
CA ILE A 224 -28.78 -12.07 -6.61
C ILE A 224 -27.51 -12.81 -6.22
N SER A 225 -26.71 -13.25 -7.19
CA SER A 225 -25.39 -13.84 -6.95
C SER A 225 -24.44 -12.78 -6.40
N HIS A 226 -23.59 -13.17 -5.46
CA HIS A 226 -22.53 -12.29 -4.94
C HIS A 226 -21.41 -12.02 -5.95
N HIS A 227 -21.36 -12.78 -7.04
CA HIS A 227 -20.46 -12.53 -8.17
C HIS A 227 -21.04 -11.54 -9.19
N LYS A 228 -22.33 -11.20 -9.07
CA LYS A 228 -23.02 -10.38 -10.05
C LYS A 228 -22.41 -8.99 -10.15
N ASN A 229 -21.94 -8.64 -11.35
CA ASN A 229 -21.64 -7.25 -11.69
C ASN A 229 -22.97 -6.53 -12.01
N LEU A 230 -23.27 -5.47 -11.27
CA LEU A 230 -24.40 -4.58 -11.52
C LEU A 230 -24.02 -3.38 -12.40
N GLY A 231 -22.76 -3.30 -12.79
CA GLY A 231 -22.24 -2.28 -13.68
C GLY A 231 -22.47 -2.58 -15.16
N ASP A 232 -21.64 -2.00 -15.99
CA ASP A 232 -21.60 -2.18 -17.43
C ASP A 232 -20.13 -2.42 -17.87
N PRO A 233 -19.75 -3.67 -18.14
CA PRO A 233 -18.36 -4.02 -18.48
C PRO A 233 -17.80 -3.31 -19.72
N ASP A 234 -18.69 -2.86 -20.64
CA ASP A 234 -18.27 -2.16 -21.86
C ASP A 234 -18.04 -0.65 -21.61
N TRP A 235 -18.50 -0.14 -20.47
CA TRP A 235 -18.38 1.28 -20.11
C TRP A 235 -17.48 1.51 -18.90
N GLU A 236 -17.39 0.56 -17.96
CA GLU A 236 -16.64 0.69 -16.73
C GLU A 236 -15.15 0.41 -16.91
N PHE A 237 -14.33 1.23 -16.27
CA PHE A 237 -12.90 0.98 -16.12
C PHE A 237 -12.33 1.72 -14.90
N TYR A 238 -11.16 1.27 -14.47
CA TYR A 238 -10.30 1.94 -13.50
C TYR A 238 -8.86 1.77 -13.98
N ASP A 239 -8.29 2.84 -14.52
CA ASP A 239 -6.90 2.90 -15.02
C ASP A 239 -6.11 3.85 -14.13
N ARG A 240 -5.09 3.33 -13.46
CA ARG A 240 -4.21 4.10 -12.61
C ARG A 240 -2.76 3.88 -13.00
N THR A 241 -2.01 4.99 -13.11
CA THR A 241 -0.57 4.97 -13.31
C THR A 241 0.11 5.75 -12.19
N TYR A 242 1.05 5.09 -11.50
CA TYR A 242 1.80 5.65 -10.39
C TYR A 242 3.29 5.62 -10.68
N TYR A 243 3.95 6.76 -10.47
CA TYR A 243 5.40 6.91 -10.53
C TYR A 243 5.93 7.43 -9.21
N ALA A 244 7.06 6.91 -8.77
CA ALA A 244 7.81 7.45 -7.64
C ALA A 244 9.30 7.49 -7.97
N LEU A 245 9.93 8.58 -7.61
CA LEU A 245 11.38 8.77 -7.67
C LEU A 245 11.83 9.44 -6.38
N GLY A 246 12.80 8.85 -5.70
CA GLY A 246 13.28 9.39 -4.44
C GLY A 246 14.63 8.84 -4.05
N TYR A 247 15.07 9.24 -2.87
CA TYR A 247 16.28 8.70 -2.25
C TYR A 247 16.15 8.64 -0.73
N ALA A 248 16.97 7.78 -0.15
CA ALA A 248 17.31 7.76 1.26
C ALA A 248 18.81 8.03 1.39
N PHE A 249 19.18 9.11 2.06
CA PHE A 249 20.55 9.48 2.37
C PHE A 249 20.79 9.32 3.87
N GLU A 250 21.89 8.67 4.23
CA GLU A 250 22.30 8.46 5.61
C GLU A 250 23.78 8.75 5.75
N THR A 251 24.14 9.53 6.77
CA THR A 251 25.54 9.79 7.09
C THR A 251 25.77 9.91 8.60
N ARG A 252 26.82 9.27 9.09
CA ARG A 252 27.34 9.47 10.43
C ARG A 252 28.36 10.61 10.37
N LEU A 253 28.02 11.74 10.95
CA LEU A 253 28.86 12.93 10.94
C LEU A 253 30.06 12.79 11.91
N ASN A 254 29.84 12.10 13.03
CA ASN A 254 30.83 11.73 14.04
C ASN A 254 30.19 10.70 15.01
N ASP A 255 30.90 10.35 16.09
CA ASP A 255 30.43 9.36 17.08
C ASP A 255 29.14 9.77 17.80
N THR A 256 28.82 11.06 17.80
CA THR A 256 27.62 11.60 18.45
C THR A 256 26.48 11.81 17.47
N TRP A 257 26.75 12.31 16.27
CA TRP A 257 25.73 12.81 15.35
C TRP A 257 25.57 11.97 14.11
N GLN A 258 24.32 11.64 13.79
CA GLN A 258 23.88 11.02 12.55
C GLN A 258 22.83 11.90 11.88
N PHE A 259 22.91 11.99 10.57
CA PHE A 259 21.91 12.66 9.73
C PHE A 259 21.30 11.68 8.75
N ARG A 260 19.98 11.73 8.61
CA ARG A 260 19.19 10.99 7.61
C ARG A 260 18.27 11.94 6.87
N GLN A 261 18.15 11.76 5.57
CA GLN A 261 17.20 12.48 4.76
C GLN A 261 16.52 11.53 3.79
N ASN A 262 15.19 11.53 3.80
CA ASN A 262 14.37 10.84 2.80
C ASN A 262 13.66 11.90 1.95
N LEU A 263 13.67 11.71 0.65
CA LEU A 263 13.00 12.57 -0.31
C LEU A 263 12.29 11.71 -1.34
N ARG A 264 11.06 12.08 -1.70
CA ARG A 264 10.32 11.43 -2.78
C ARG A 264 9.42 12.41 -3.51
N TYR A 265 9.50 12.37 -4.83
CA TYR A 265 8.48 12.88 -5.73
C TYR A 265 7.63 11.72 -6.22
N THR A 266 6.32 11.93 -6.23
CA THR A 266 5.35 10.97 -6.76
C THR A 266 4.39 11.64 -7.71
N LYS A 267 3.97 10.90 -8.72
CA LYS A 267 2.84 11.27 -9.57
C LYS A 267 1.88 10.08 -9.65
N ASN A 268 0.59 10.37 -9.51
CA ASN A 268 -0.47 9.38 -9.56
C ASN A 268 -1.61 9.90 -10.44
N ASP A 269 -1.74 9.30 -11.62
CA ASP A 269 -2.77 9.61 -12.60
C ASP A 269 -3.85 8.53 -12.53
N LEU A 270 -5.09 8.94 -12.37
CA LEU A 270 -6.26 8.06 -12.33
C LEU A 270 -7.33 8.55 -13.28
N SER A 271 -7.83 7.65 -14.11
CA SER A 271 -9.11 7.78 -14.80
C SER A 271 -10.00 6.60 -14.43
N PHE A 272 -11.18 6.89 -13.96
CA PHE A 272 -12.14 5.92 -13.44
C PHE A 272 -13.54 6.31 -13.83
N GLN A 273 -14.30 5.35 -14.33
CA GLN A 273 -15.75 5.48 -14.48
C GLN A 273 -16.42 4.16 -14.16
N GLY A 274 -17.61 4.25 -13.57
CA GLY A 274 -18.34 3.06 -13.18
C GLY A 274 -19.76 3.31 -12.71
N LEU A 275 -20.50 2.24 -12.60
CA LEU A 275 -21.87 2.21 -12.13
C LEU A 275 -21.94 1.51 -10.77
N THR A 276 -22.79 2.02 -9.90
CA THR A 276 -23.12 1.33 -8.63
C THR A 276 -24.62 1.24 -8.45
N ALA A 277 -25.05 0.22 -7.73
CA ALA A 277 -26.45 0.09 -7.36
C ALA A 277 -26.89 1.26 -6.46
N GLY A 278 -28.08 1.80 -6.69
CA GLY A 278 -28.59 2.96 -5.97
C GLY A 278 -27.74 4.22 -6.17
N GLY A 279 -27.51 4.95 -5.09
CA GLY A 279 -26.75 6.19 -5.07
C GLY A 279 -25.40 6.08 -4.36
N ALA A 280 -24.72 4.94 -4.40
CA ALA A 280 -23.52 4.66 -3.60
C ALA A 280 -22.34 5.62 -3.85
N PHE A 281 -22.29 6.30 -5.02
CA PHE A 281 -21.28 7.35 -5.30
C PHE A 281 -21.57 8.69 -4.63
N PHE A 282 -22.79 8.89 -4.12
CA PHE A 282 -23.22 10.18 -3.58
C PHE A 282 -23.42 10.11 -2.07
N PRO A 283 -22.94 11.08 -1.30
CA PRO A 283 -23.31 11.23 0.11
C PRO A 283 -24.83 11.34 0.22
N ASN A 284 -25.46 10.48 1.02
CA ASN A 284 -26.92 10.41 1.19
C ASN A 284 -27.71 10.02 -0.10
N GLY A 285 -27.04 9.36 -1.05
CA GLY A 285 -27.73 8.79 -2.21
C GLY A 285 -28.71 7.69 -1.82
N PRO A 286 -29.73 7.39 -2.65
CA PRO A 286 -30.72 6.38 -2.35
C PRO A 286 -30.06 5.01 -2.19
N GLU A 287 -30.55 4.21 -1.23
CA GLU A 287 -30.14 2.82 -1.10
C GLU A 287 -30.51 2.03 -2.35
N ALA A 288 -29.67 1.03 -2.66
CA ALA A 288 -29.98 0.09 -3.72
C ALA A 288 -31.24 -0.72 -3.36
N ALA A 289 -32.27 -0.69 -4.22
CA ALA A 289 -33.48 -1.45 -4.04
C ALA A 289 -33.87 -2.15 -5.35
N VAL A 290 -34.54 -3.31 -5.21
CA VAL A 290 -35.13 -4.03 -6.34
C VAL A 290 -36.61 -3.63 -6.42
N ASP A 291 -37.04 -3.11 -7.56
CA ASP A 291 -38.45 -2.77 -7.79
C ASP A 291 -39.31 -4.02 -8.02
N ALA A 292 -40.63 -3.83 -8.22
CA ALA A 292 -41.58 -4.92 -8.43
C ALA A 292 -41.30 -5.71 -9.72
N ASP A 293 -40.68 -5.08 -10.70
CA ASP A 293 -40.35 -5.67 -12.00
C ASP A 293 -38.94 -6.33 -12.00
N GLY A 294 -38.24 -6.28 -10.88
CA GLY A 294 -36.91 -6.87 -10.73
C GLY A 294 -35.76 -5.97 -11.18
N ASN A 295 -35.99 -4.69 -11.42
CA ASN A 295 -34.94 -3.74 -11.81
C ASN A 295 -34.26 -3.13 -10.59
N VAL A 296 -33.00 -2.74 -10.77
CA VAL A 296 -32.19 -1.99 -9.79
C VAL A 296 -31.78 -0.67 -10.44
N SER A 297 -32.09 0.45 -9.78
CA SER A 297 -31.59 1.74 -10.20
C SER A 297 -30.08 1.81 -9.99
N ARG A 298 -29.36 2.48 -10.89
CA ARG A 298 -27.92 2.62 -10.85
C ARG A 298 -27.52 4.08 -10.94
N SER A 299 -26.41 4.43 -10.30
CA SER A 299 -25.76 5.74 -10.41
C SER A 299 -24.44 5.61 -11.15
N ALA A 300 -24.21 6.50 -12.11
CA ALA A 300 -22.96 6.61 -12.84
C ALA A 300 -22.03 7.61 -12.17
N GLY A 301 -20.76 7.26 -12.04
CA GLY A 301 -19.70 8.15 -11.56
C GLY A 301 -18.50 8.15 -12.50
N LYS A 302 -17.89 9.31 -12.65
CA LYS A 302 -16.60 9.47 -13.32
C LYS A 302 -15.66 10.30 -12.45
N VAL A 303 -14.42 9.87 -12.36
CA VAL A 303 -13.36 10.55 -11.59
C VAL A 303 -12.11 10.56 -12.44
N ASP A 304 -11.56 11.75 -12.65
CA ASP A 304 -10.22 11.93 -13.21
C ASP A 304 -9.40 12.68 -12.15
N GLU A 305 -8.33 12.07 -11.66
CA GLU A 305 -7.45 12.63 -10.63
C GLU A 305 -6.00 12.60 -11.12
N ASP A 306 -5.34 13.75 -11.04
CA ASP A 306 -3.90 13.92 -11.28
C ASP A 306 -3.28 14.47 -10.00
N ILE A 307 -2.44 13.68 -9.33
CA ILE A 307 -1.83 14.06 -8.06
C ILE A 307 -0.31 14.01 -8.17
N GLY A 308 0.32 15.19 -8.04
CA GLY A 308 1.76 15.31 -7.82
C GLY A 308 2.04 15.61 -6.35
N GLN A 309 3.00 14.90 -5.74
CA GLN A 309 3.43 15.16 -4.37
C GLN A 309 4.95 15.16 -4.27
N PHE A 310 5.48 16.16 -3.58
CA PHE A 310 6.86 16.21 -3.14
C PHE A 310 6.90 16.10 -1.62
N ALA A 311 7.65 15.14 -1.10
CA ALA A 311 7.80 14.92 0.34
C ALA A 311 9.27 14.82 0.72
N VAL A 312 9.64 15.44 1.83
CA VAL A 312 10.99 15.36 2.40
C VAL A 312 10.89 15.21 3.91
N ASP A 313 11.76 14.37 4.46
CA ASP A 313 11.95 14.18 5.90
C ASP A 313 13.43 14.31 6.24
N ASN A 314 13.75 15.15 7.21
CA ASN A 314 15.11 15.33 7.72
C ASN A 314 15.15 14.88 9.17
N ASN A 315 16.08 14.02 9.51
CA ASN A 315 16.27 13.50 10.85
C ASN A 315 17.73 13.69 11.30
N PHE A 316 17.92 14.39 12.42
CA PHE A 316 19.17 14.45 13.13
C PHE A 316 19.05 13.65 14.43
N GLN A 317 19.92 12.69 14.62
CA GLN A 317 19.99 11.89 15.83
C GLN A 317 21.32 12.15 16.53
N ALA A 318 21.25 12.38 17.86
CA ALA A 318 22.43 12.50 18.70
C ALA A 318 22.47 11.37 19.72
N ASN A 319 23.57 10.65 19.80
CA ASN A 319 23.84 9.65 20.84
C ASN A 319 24.98 10.14 21.71
N PHE A 320 24.72 10.40 23.00
CA PHE A 320 25.71 10.89 23.92
C PHE A 320 25.46 10.42 25.37
N GLN A 321 26.42 10.59 26.24
CA GLN A 321 26.31 10.19 27.64
C GLN A 321 26.49 11.38 28.56
N THR A 322 25.74 11.42 29.68
CA THR A 322 25.95 12.30 30.80
C THR A 322 26.08 11.47 32.08
N GLY A 323 27.33 11.28 32.52
CA GLY A 323 27.60 10.35 33.62
C GLY A 323 27.16 8.91 33.29
N PRO A 324 26.34 8.27 34.10
CA PRO A 324 25.85 6.91 33.83
C PRO A 324 24.63 6.85 32.88
N VAL A 325 24.13 7.98 32.39
CA VAL A 325 22.91 8.05 31.58
C VAL A 325 23.26 8.18 30.10
N SER A 326 22.74 7.24 29.28
CA SER A 326 22.80 7.32 27.81
C SER A 326 21.59 8.06 27.26
N HIS A 327 21.82 8.91 26.28
CA HIS A 327 20.79 9.72 25.62
C HIS A 327 20.78 9.41 24.11
N THR A 328 19.58 9.35 23.55
CA THR A 328 19.34 9.33 22.11
C THR A 328 18.31 10.37 21.75
#